data_d184e529e8cd4f9c36c4e6a2b01f8cc0
#
_entry.id   d184e529e8cd4f9c36c4e6a2b01f8cc0
#
_cell.length_a   1.000
_cell.length_b   1.000
_cell.length_c   1.000
_cell.angle_alpha   90.00
_cell.angle_beta   90.00
_cell.angle_gamma   90.00
#
_symmetry.space_group_name_H-M   'P 1'
#
loop_
_entity.id
_entity.type
_entity.pdbx_description
1 polymer ?
#
loop_
_entity_poly.entity_id
_entity_poly.type
_entity_poly.pdbx_seq_one_letter_code
_entity_poly.pdbx_strand_id
1 'polypeptide(L)'
;MVVQPTVEDAQGYSKEEIAPMLRDTPCLTGLVSESKAKDGSNTILQKNFPGGTLSLVGANSPRGFRRVSRRVVLFDEVDGYPASAGSEGDQIKLGIKRTEYYWNRKIIAGSTPTVKDFSRIERMYEESDKRKYFVPCPDCGEMQVLEWENIKWINNDPETAAYACKGCGVLIPHSKKRWMVERGEWRATASGNGKHAGFHIWAAYSYSPNARWADLVAEFLEAKSNPEALRVWINTTLGQTWSDDYSSAMSAEALVERCEDYEEGTLPAGVLSVTIGVDVQGGGGTLGERLAISVWGWGRKEEGWLIQYVEIAGDPTRSEVWKRLDEFVTRRWPHELGGSLKADFIAVDSGGFATSEVYQYARERRANGVIAIKGQSQRDKQPIG
;
A
#
# COMPACT_ATOMS: atom_id res chain seq x y z
N MET A 1 26.12 -1.04 4.32
CA MET A 1 25.10 -1.36 5.33
C MET A 1 23.87 -1.86 4.62
N VAL A 2 23.29 -2.95 5.08
CA VAL A 2 21.98 -3.44 4.64
C VAL A 2 20.99 -3.20 5.77
N VAL A 3 19.83 -2.67 5.44
CA VAL A 3 18.75 -2.38 6.39
C VAL A 3 17.58 -3.28 6.04
N GLN A 4 17.14 -4.08 7.00
CA GLN A 4 15.97 -4.97 6.91
C GLN A 4 14.84 -4.43 7.82
N PRO A 5 13.59 -4.85 7.68
CA PRO A 5 12.49 -4.36 8.50
C PRO A 5 12.74 -4.51 10.01
N THR A 6 13.20 -5.68 10.42
CA THR A 6 13.52 -5.98 11.83
C THR A 6 14.96 -6.49 12.00
N VAL A 7 15.41 -6.61 13.24
CA VAL A 7 16.73 -7.20 13.54
C VAL A 7 16.71 -8.71 13.27
N GLU A 8 15.60 -9.35 13.50
CA GLU A 8 15.34 -10.76 13.21
C GLU A 8 15.46 -11.04 11.70
N ASP A 9 14.85 -10.21 10.87
CA ASP A 9 14.97 -10.29 9.40
C ASP A 9 16.44 -10.09 8.97
N ALA A 10 17.14 -9.14 9.57
CA ALA A 10 18.55 -8.89 9.29
C ALA A 10 19.43 -10.11 9.65
N GLN A 11 19.10 -10.84 10.72
CA GLN A 11 19.79 -12.09 11.08
C GLN A 11 19.46 -13.23 10.10
N GLY A 12 18.20 -13.38 9.72
CA GLY A 12 17.75 -14.33 8.71
C GLY A 12 18.49 -14.10 7.39
N TYR A 13 18.42 -12.88 6.88
CA TYR A 13 19.12 -12.48 5.64
C TYR A 13 20.62 -12.76 5.68
N SER A 14 21.27 -12.52 6.85
CA SER A 14 22.69 -12.83 7.02
C SER A 14 23.01 -14.32 6.90
N LYS A 15 22.13 -15.19 7.40
CA LYS A 15 22.34 -16.65 7.43
C LYS A 15 21.93 -17.32 6.12
N GLU A 16 20.83 -16.88 5.54
CA GLU A 16 20.16 -17.56 4.44
C GLU A 16 20.62 -17.03 3.08
N GLU A 17 21.00 -15.75 3.00
CA GLU A 17 21.44 -15.13 1.74
C GLU A 17 22.94 -14.79 1.73
N ILE A 18 23.40 -14.02 2.72
CA ILE A 18 24.80 -13.52 2.71
C ILE A 18 25.81 -14.64 2.96
N ALA A 19 25.53 -15.54 3.90
CA ALA A 19 26.49 -16.61 4.21
C ALA A 19 26.65 -17.61 3.03
N PRO A 20 25.58 -18.10 2.38
CA PRO A 20 25.70 -18.90 1.16
C PRO A 20 26.39 -18.14 0.02
N MET A 21 26.02 -16.88 -0.22
CA MET A 21 26.66 -16.05 -1.23
C MET A 21 28.19 -15.97 -1.03
N LEU A 22 28.66 -15.73 0.20
CA LEU A 22 30.09 -15.67 0.51
C LEU A 22 30.80 -17.03 0.36
N ARG A 23 30.11 -18.13 0.66
CA ARG A 23 30.64 -19.48 0.58
C ARG A 23 30.72 -19.98 -0.87
N ASP A 24 29.63 -19.77 -1.64
CA ASP A 24 29.42 -20.44 -2.92
C ASP A 24 29.85 -19.60 -4.14
N THR A 25 30.22 -18.32 -3.92
CA THR A 25 30.72 -17.44 -4.98
C THR A 25 32.25 -17.48 -5.02
N PRO A 26 32.89 -18.04 -6.05
CA PRO A 26 34.35 -18.28 -6.07
C PRO A 26 35.19 -17.03 -5.79
N CYS A 27 34.81 -15.86 -6.33
CA CYS A 27 35.56 -14.62 -6.12
C CYS A 27 35.38 -14.02 -4.70
N LEU A 28 34.43 -14.50 -3.91
CA LEU A 28 34.20 -14.06 -2.53
C LEU A 28 34.75 -15.03 -1.50
N THR A 29 35.06 -16.25 -1.91
CA THR A 29 35.58 -17.28 -1.01
C THR A 29 36.88 -16.83 -0.34
N GLY A 30 36.91 -16.90 0.98
CA GLY A 30 38.06 -16.49 1.78
C GLY A 30 38.20 -14.98 2.06
N LEU A 31 37.33 -14.13 1.46
CA LEU A 31 37.34 -12.70 1.77
C LEU A 31 36.80 -12.37 3.17
N VAL A 32 35.86 -13.19 3.65
CA VAL A 32 35.30 -13.07 4.99
C VAL A 32 35.61 -14.34 5.74
N SER A 33 36.33 -14.23 6.86
CA SER A 33 36.59 -15.39 7.71
C SER A 33 35.32 -15.87 8.39
N GLU A 34 35.20 -17.20 8.57
CA GLU A 34 34.07 -17.75 9.32
C GLU A 34 34.04 -17.18 10.75
N SER A 35 32.83 -16.97 11.25
CA SER A 35 32.58 -16.49 12.61
C SER A 35 33.00 -17.60 13.61
N LYS A 36 34.25 -17.55 14.10
CA LYS A 36 34.71 -18.45 15.17
C LYS A 36 34.32 -17.86 16.52
N ALA A 37 33.91 -18.73 17.45
CA ALA A 37 33.40 -18.33 18.77
C ALA A 37 34.34 -17.44 19.61
N LYS A 38 35.63 -17.29 19.22
CA LYS A 38 36.64 -16.47 19.88
C LYS A 38 37.06 -15.22 19.11
N ASP A 39 36.61 -15.04 17.86
CA ASP A 39 36.92 -13.88 17.04
C ASP A 39 35.69 -12.96 16.97
N GLY A 40 35.71 -11.93 17.83
CA GLY A 40 34.63 -10.92 17.85
C GLY A 40 34.57 -10.00 16.60
N SER A 41 35.45 -10.22 15.62
CA SER A 41 35.55 -9.38 14.41
C SER A 41 34.41 -9.66 13.42
N ASN A 42 33.92 -10.90 13.34
CA ASN A 42 32.82 -11.31 12.49
C ASN A 42 31.67 -11.90 13.30
N THR A 43 30.50 -11.29 13.17
CA THR A 43 29.26 -11.71 13.84
C THR A 43 28.16 -11.99 12.79
N ILE A 44 26.99 -12.42 13.23
CA ILE A 44 25.83 -12.57 12.37
C ILE A 44 25.51 -11.24 11.66
N LEU A 45 25.53 -10.13 12.38
CA LEU A 45 25.14 -8.81 11.88
C LEU A 45 26.31 -7.97 11.34
N GLN A 46 27.55 -8.46 11.42
CA GLN A 46 28.72 -7.74 10.93
C GLN A 46 29.69 -8.69 10.26
N LYS A 47 30.15 -8.35 9.06
CA LYS A 47 31.15 -9.06 8.31
C LYS A 47 32.27 -8.08 7.93
N ASN A 48 33.49 -8.36 8.36
CA ASN A 48 34.67 -7.58 7.98
C ASN A 48 35.40 -8.29 6.82
N PHE A 49 35.82 -7.50 5.86
CA PHE A 49 36.56 -7.94 4.70
C PHE A 49 37.66 -6.93 4.37
N PRO A 50 38.68 -7.27 3.57
CA PRO A 50 39.73 -6.32 3.19
C PRO A 50 39.15 -5.03 2.61
N GLY A 51 39.43 -3.90 3.28
CA GLY A 51 38.99 -2.58 2.85
C GLY A 51 37.55 -2.19 3.25
N GLY A 52 36.83 -3.01 4.03
CA GLY A 52 35.48 -2.63 4.42
C GLY A 52 34.77 -3.51 5.45
N THR A 53 33.59 -3.10 5.77
CA THR A 53 32.68 -3.79 6.69
C THR A 53 31.26 -3.80 6.14
N LEU A 54 30.63 -4.96 6.07
CA LEU A 54 29.21 -5.12 5.86
C LEU A 54 28.51 -5.15 7.22
N SER A 55 27.56 -4.28 7.44
CA SER A 55 26.68 -4.28 8.62
C SER A 55 25.25 -4.54 8.20
N LEU A 56 24.56 -5.40 8.94
CA LEU A 56 23.14 -5.67 8.78
C LEU A 56 22.39 -5.09 9.98
N VAL A 57 21.33 -4.33 9.76
CA VAL A 57 20.61 -3.62 10.81
C VAL A 57 19.11 -3.74 10.60
N GLY A 58 18.32 -3.74 11.68
CA GLY A 58 16.88 -3.64 11.62
C GLY A 58 16.41 -2.19 11.62
N ALA A 59 15.45 -1.87 10.77
CA ALA A 59 14.85 -0.54 10.69
C ALA A 59 14.10 -0.13 11.97
N ASN A 60 13.63 -1.12 12.75
CA ASN A 60 12.99 -0.91 14.04
C ASN A 60 13.94 -0.43 15.16
N SER A 61 15.27 -0.51 14.95
CA SER A 61 16.26 -0.17 15.96
C SER A 61 17.08 1.07 15.60
N PRO A 62 16.94 2.20 16.33
CA PRO A 62 17.73 3.40 16.07
C PRO A 62 19.25 3.18 16.29
N ARG A 63 19.63 2.20 17.12
CA ARG A 63 21.04 1.90 17.42
C ARG A 63 21.85 1.52 16.19
N GLY A 64 21.22 0.84 15.22
CA GLY A 64 21.88 0.41 13.98
C GLY A 64 22.37 1.57 13.11
N PHE A 65 21.75 2.74 13.25
CA PHE A 65 22.10 3.95 12.49
C PHE A 65 23.07 4.88 13.23
N ARG A 66 23.37 4.62 14.50
CA ARG A 66 24.26 5.48 15.29
C ARG A 66 25.73 5.13 15.10
N ARG A 67 26.61 6.13 15.20
CA ARG A 67 28.08 5.99 15.26
C ARG A 67 28.71 5.27 14.06
N VAL A 68 28.05 5.30 12.90
CA VAL A 68 28.55 4.67 11.68
C VAL A 68 28.54 5.64 10.52
N SER A 69 29.56 5.57 9.67
CA SER A 69 29.59 6.18 8.34
C SER A 69 29.68 5.05 7.32
N ARG A 70 28.87 5.09 6.28
CA ARG A 70 28.77 4.03 5.27
C ARG A 70 28.71 4.62 3.88
N ARG A 71 29.56 4.13 2.98
CA ARG A 71 29.58 4.56 1.58
C ARG A 71 28.38 4.04 0.81
N VAL A 72 27.94 2.81 1.09
CA VAL A 72 26.84 2.13 0.44
C VAL A 72 25.78 1.76 1.48
N VAL A 73 24.54 2.11 1.22
CA VAL A 73 23.38 1.70 2.02
C VAL A 73 22.33 1.07 1.10
N LEU A 74 21.89 -0.11 1.47
CA LEU A 74 20.81 -0.86 0.83
C LEU A 74 19.65 -0.91 1.83
N PHE A 75 18.53 -0.38 1.45
CA PHE A 75 17.26 -0.49 2.18
C PHE A 75 16.42 -1.54 1.47
N ASP A 76 16.17 -2.63 2.15
CA ASP A 76 15.40 -3.75 1.62
C ASP A 76 14.05 -3.83 2.30
N GLU A 77 13.00 -4.14 1.53
CA GLU A 77 11.61 -4.22 1.99
C GLU A 77 11.13 -2.95 2.75
N VAL A 78 11.35 -1.77 2.12
CA VAL A 78 11.10 -0.46 2.78
C VAL A 78 9.63 -0.25 3.17
N ASP A 79 8.69 -0.90 2.50
CA ASP A 79 7.27 -0.85 2.85
C ASP A 79 6.95 -1.64 4.13
N GLY A 80 7.81 -2.60 4.50
CA GLY A 80 7.73 -3.33 5.76
C GLY A 80 8.30 -2.58 6.97
N TYR A 81 8.91 -1.40 6.79
CA TYR A 81 9.49 -0.66 7.90
C TYR A 81 8.42 -0.06 8.81
N PRO A 82 8.65 -0.05 10.14
CA PRO A 82 7.76 0.66 11.06
C PRO A 82 7.71 2.16 10.73
N ALA A 83 6.70 2.86 11.21
CA ALA A 83 6.49 4.28 10.92
C ALA A 83 7.70 5.15 11.33
N SER A 84 8.45 4.74 12.35
CA SER A 84 9.63 5.44 12.86
C SER A 84 10.63 4.45 13.44
N ALA A 85 11.92 4.79 13.41
CA ALA A 85 12.97 4.13 14.19
C ALA A 85 12.88 4.60 15.66
N GLY A 86 11.97 4.02 16.42
CA GLY A 86 11.68 4.50 17.78
C GLY A 86 11.29 5.98 17.76
N SER A 87 11.99 6.80 18.57
CA SER A 87 11.76 8.26 18.62
C SER A 87 12.61 9.08 17.62
N GLU A 88 13.46 8.43 16.78
CA GLU A 88 14.45 9.14 15.94
C GLU A 88 13.95 9.51 14.54
N GLY A 89 12.76 9.05 14.16
CA GLY A 89 12.14 9.41 12.89
C GLY A 89 12.39 8.41 11.75
N ASP A 90 12.30 8.88 10.52
CA ASP A 90 12.33 8.08 9.30
C ASP A 90 13.68 7.36 9.09
N GLN A 91 13.64 6.05 8.97
CA GLN A 91 14.80 5.17 8.85
C GLN A 91 15.61 5.42 7.58
N ILE A 92 14.93 5.72 6.48
CA ILE A 92 15.58 5.99 5.20
C ILE A 92 16.40 7.27 5.32
N LYS A 93 15.80 8.34 5.88
CA LYS A 93 16.52 9.60 6.14
C LYS A 93 17.69 9.41 7.08
N LEU A 94 17.53 8.62 8.15
CA LEU A 94 18.62 8.31 9.08
C LEU A 94 19.77 7.57 8.37
N GLY A 95 19.46 6.58 7.54
CA GLY A 95 20.47 5.82 6.79
C GLY A 95 21.19 6.67 5.74
N ILE A 96 20.47 7.55 5.02
CA ILE A 96 21.02 8.50 4.06
C ILE A 96 22.05 9.41 4.75
N LYS A 97 21.75 9.92 5.95
CA LYS A 97 22.69 10.73 6.75
C LYS A 97 24.01 10.01 7.05
N ARG A 98 24.00 8.67 7.11
CA ARG A 98 25.26 7.91 7.32
C ARG A 98 26.16 7.87 6.10
N THR A 99 25.69 8.34 4.93
CA THR A 99 26.46 8.34 3.68
C THR A 99 27.09 9.69 3.36
N GLU A 100 26.77 10.77 4.06
CA GLU A 100 27.16 12.15 3.72
C GLU A 100 28.67 12.38 3.62
N TYR A 101 29.46 11.63 4.38
CA TYR A 101 30.92 11.73 4.33
C TYR A 101 31.54 11.31 2.98
N TYR A 102 30.82 10.47 2.20
CA TYR A 102 31.35 9.87 0.98
C TYR A 102 30.84 10.59 -0.27
N TRP A 103 31.73 11.17 -1.04
CA TRP A 103 31.40 11.81 -2.33
C TRP A 103 30.85 10.81 -3.37
N ASN A 104 31.31 9.55 -3.30
CA ASN A 104 30.92 8.45 -4.19
C ASN A 104 29.91 7.50 -3.52
N ARG A 105 29.06 8.04 -2.65
CA ARG A 105 28.04 7.26 -1.97
C ARG A 105 27.05 6.61 -2.94
N LYS A 106 26.52 5.47 -2.55
CA LYS A 106 25.44 4.78 -3.25
C LYS A 106 24.31 4.41 -2.28
N ILE A 107 23.11 4.73 -2.66
CA ILE A 107 21.90 4.46 -1.89
C ILE A 107 20.95 3.71 -2.82
N ILE A 108 20.48 2.54 -2.36
CA ILE A 108 19.54 1.69 -3.09
C ILE A 108 18.40 1.38 -2.13
N ALA A 109 17.16 1.49 -2.60
CA ALA A 109 15.98 1.05 -1.89
C ALA A 109 15.15 0.14 -2.79
N GLY A 110 14.66 -0.93 -2.23
CA GLY A 110 13.82 -1.91 -2.92
C GLY A 110 12.68 -2.36 -2.01
N SER A 111 11.54 -2.67 -2.59
CA SER A 111 10.41 -3.29 -1.90
C SER A 111 9.36 -3.75 -2.90
N THR A 112 8.57 -4.72 -2.50
CA THR A 112 7.24 -4.95 -3.02
C THR A 112 6.33 -3.84 -2.49
N PRO A 113 5.57 -3.10 -3.35
CA PRO A 113 4.68 -2.04 -2.89
C PRO A 113 3.46 -2.60 -2.17
N THR A 114 2.85 -1.81 -1.30
CA THR A 114 1.70 -2.24 -0.49
C THR A 114 0.41 -1.51 -0.88
N VAL A 115 -0.04 -0.55 -0.12
CA VAL A 115 -1.26 0.22 -0.36
C VAL A 115 -0.91 1.57 -0.96
N LYS A 116 -1.66 2.00 -1.95
CA LYS A 116 -1.53 3.31 -2.60
C LYS A 116 -1.55 4.42 -1.55
N ASP A 117 -0.79 5.47 -1.78
CA ASP A 117 -0.58 6.62 -0.89
C ASP A 117 0.15 6.31 0.43
N PHE A 118 0.20 5.05 0.87
CA PHE A 118 0.93 4.61 2.06
C PHE A 118 2.28 3.95 1.73
N SER A 119 2.43 3.40 0.53
CA SER A 119 3.66 2.75 0.07
C SER A 119 4.82 3.74 0.00
N ARG A 120 5.93 3.40 0.69
CA ARG A 120 7.17 4.19 0.67
C ARG A 120 7.90 4.04 -0.64
N ILE A 121 7.95 2.80 -1.18
CA ILE A 121 8.64 2.55 -2.45
C ILE A 121 7.91 3.21 -3.61
N GLU A 122 6.58 3.24 -3.60
CA GLU A 122 5.80 3.97 -4.60
C GLU A 122 6.16 5.46 -4.59
N ARG A 123 6.16 6.09 -3.41
CA ARG A 123 6.54 7.52 -3.28
C ARG A 123 7.94 7.78 -3.81
N MET A 124 8.91 6.91 -3.48
CA MET A 124 10.27 7.04 -3.99
C MET A 124 10.34 6.87 -5.52
N TYR A 125 9.54 5.95 -6.07
CA TYR A 125 9.44 5.76 -7.51
C TYR A 125 8.78 6.96 -8.19
N GLU A 126 7.72 7.53 -7.60
CA GLU A 126 7.04 8.74 -8.11
C GLU A 126 7.97 9.97 -8.19
N GLU A 127 8.93 10.11 -7.26
CA GLU A 127 9.95 11.17 -7.26
C GLU A 127 11.11 10.92 -8.24
N SER A 128 11.20 9.74 -8.85
CA SER A 128 12.29 9.30 -9.72
C SER A 128 12.04 9.56 -11.21
N ASP A 129 13.00 9.19 -12.05
CA ASP A 129 12.86 9.21 -13.51
C ASP A 129 11.99 8.06 -14.07
N LYS A 130 11.37 7.25 -13.22
CA LYS A 130 10.36 6.21 -13.51
C LYS A 130 10.75 5.30 -14.68
N ARG A 131 11.92 4.70 -14.61
CA ARG A 131 12.39 3.81 -15.68
C ARG A 131 11.51 2.56 -15.78
N LYS A 132 11.13 2.26 -17.01
CA LYS A 132 10.45 1.03 -17.40
C LYS A 132 11.33 0.23 -18.34
N TYR A 133 11.17 -1.08 -18.33
CA TYR A 133 11.92 -1.98 -19.20
C TYR A 133 11.15 -2.20 -20.49
N PHE A 134 11.70 -1.68 -21.59
CA PHE A 134 11.14 -1.78 -22.92
C PHE A 134 11.71 -3.00 -23.63
N VAL A 135 10.87 -3.75 -24.30
CA VAL A 135 11.26 -4.96 -25.06
C VAL A 135 10.73 -4.87 -26.48
N PRO A 136 11.49 -5.35 -27.49
CA PRO A 136 11.05 -5.32 -28.88
C PRO A 136 9.97 -6.37 -29.16
N CYS A 137 8.99 -6.02 -29.99
CA CYS A 137 8.11 -7.00 -30.61
C CYS A 137 8.92 -7.87 -31.60
N PRO A 138 8.81 -9.20 -31.56
CA PRO A 138 9.55 -10.06 -32.49
C PRO A 138 9.09 -9.94 -33.95
N ASP A 139 7.93 -9.34 -34.21
CA ASP A 139 7.29 -9.24 -35.51
C ASP A 139 7.53 -7.85 -36.15
N CYS A 140 7.15 -6.77 -35.46
CA CYS A 140 7.28 -5.42 -36.02
C CYS A 140 8.45 -4.61 -35.45
N GLY A 141 9.17 -5.10 -34.45
CA GLY A 141 10.29 -4.43 -33.80
C GLY A 141 9.91 -3.30 -32.84
N GLU A 142 8.62 -2.96 -32.68
CA GLU A 142 8.16 -1.91 -31.77
C GLU A 142 8.62 -2.16 -30.35
N MET A 143 9.25 -1.15 -29.74
CA MET A 143 9.73 -1.21 -28.37
C MET A 143 8.59 -0.85 -27.40
N GLN A 144 8.21 -1.79 -26.56
CA GLN A 144 7.03 -1.67 -25.69
C GLN A 144 7.32 -2.19 -24.28
N VAL A 145 6.61 -1.63 -23.30
CA VAL A 145 6.58 -2.15 -21.93
C VAL A 145 5.53 -3.28 -21.88
N LEU A 146 5.88 -4.39 -21.25
CA LEU A 146 4.89 -5.43 -20.99
C LEU A 146 3.90 -4.91 -19.93
N GLU A 147 2.62 -4.88 -20.27
CA GLU A 147 1.51 -4.49 -19.39
C GLU A 147 0.53 -5.64 -19.29
N TRP A 148 -0.09 -5.76 -18.11
CA TRP A 148 -1.04 -6.84 -17.83
C TRP A 148 -2.21 -6.86 -18.81
N GLU A 149 -2.74 -5.69 -19.14
CA GLU A 149 -3.89 -5.50 -20.02
C GLU A 149 -3.65 -6.05 -21.44
N ASN A 150 -2.39 -6.26 -21.83
CA ASN A 150 -2.01 -6.81 -23.12
C ASN A 150 -1.73 -8.32 -23.08
N ILE A 151 -1.78 -8.97 -21.91
CA ILE A 151 -1.82 -10.43 -21.83
C ILE A 151 -3.26 -10.86 -22.12
N LYS A 152 -3.41 -11.65 -23.18
CA LYS A 152 -4.71 -12.14 -23.67
C LYS A 152 -4.79 -13.65 -23.57
N TRP A 153 -5.95 -14.16 -23.23
CA TRP A 153 -6.25 -15.58 -23.15
C TRP A 153 -7.69 -15.85 -23.62
N ILE A 154 -8.03 -17.09 -23.92
CA ILE A 154 -9.30 -17.50 -24.50
C ILE A 154 -10.03 -18.41 -23.49
N ASN A 155 -11.33 -18.22 -23.31
CA ASN A 155 -12.23 -19.08 -22.54
C ASN A 155 -11.76 -19.40 -21.11
N ASN A 156 -11.10 -18.45 -20.43
CA ASN A 156 -10.48 -18.66 -19.13
C ASN A 156 -9.45 -19.83 -19.12
N ASP A 157 -8.87 -20.19 -20.25
CA ASP A 157 -7.80 -21.17 -20.37
C ASP A 157 -6.43 -20.47 -20.31
N PRO A 158 -5.69 -20.60 -19.20
CA PRO A 158 -4.39 -19.96 -19.04
C PRO A 158 -3.33 -20.40 -20.07
N GLU A 159 -3.39 -21.63 -20.54
CA GLU A 159 -2.41 -22.14 -21.51
C GLU A 159 -2.50 -21.44 -22.89
N THR A 160 -3.60 -20.73 -23.15
CA THR A 160 -3.76 -19.89 -24.35
C THR A 160 -3.14 -18.51 -24.21
N ALA A 161 -2.50 -18.20 -23.07
CA ALA A 161 -1.96 -16.88 -22.78
C ALA A 161 -0.89 -16.44 -23.79
N ALA A 162 -1.11 -15.27 -24.39
CA ALA A 162 -0.21 -14.62 -25.31
C ALA A 162 -0.18 -13.12 -25.07
N TYR A 163 0.88 -12.44 -25.43
CA TYR A 163 1.00 -10.99 -25.30
C TYR A 163 0.59 -10.31 -26.62
N ALA A 164 -0.39 -9.44 -26.59
CA ALA A 164 -0.79 -8.65 -27.77
C ALA A 164 0.14 -7.44 -27.93
N CYS A 165 0.86 -7.37 -29.05
CA CYS A 165 1.73 -6.24 -29.36
C CYS A 165 0.93 -4.94 -29.46
N LYS A 166 1.40 -3.89 -28.81
CA LYS A 166 0.75 -2.57 -28.84
C LYS A 166 0.84 -1.89 -30.22
N GLY A 167 1.86 -2.19 -30.99
CA GLY A 167 2.09 -1.57 -32.31
C GLY A 167 1.33 -2.28 -33.42
N CYS A 168 1.48 -3.60 -33.58
CA CYS A 168 0.93 -4.36 -34.69
C CYS A 168 -0.22 -5.32 -34.32
N GLY A 169 -0.55 -5.49 -33.03
CA GLY A 169 -1.63 -6.35 -32.56
C GLY A 169 -1.35 -7.87 -32.63
N VAL A 170 -0.17 -8.29 -33.08
CA VAL A 170 0.17 -9.71 -33.15
C VAL A 170 0.15 -10.35 -31.77
N LEU A 171 -0.35 -11.57 -31.66
CA LEU A 171 -0.30 -12.35 -30.43
C LEU A 171 1.03 -13.07 -30.32
N ILE A 172 1.88 -12.60 -29.42
CA ILE A 172 3.23 -13.10 -29.19
C ILE A 172 3.14 -14.27 -28.18
N PRO A 173 3.55 -15.49 -28.56
CA PRO A 173 3.53 -16.62 -27.64
C PRO A 173 4.63 -16.49 -26.57
N HIS A 174 4.39 -17.10 -25.40
CA HIS A 174 5.33 -17.08 -24.27
C HIS A 174 6.77 -17.53 -24.66
N SER A 175 6.92 -18.43 -25.60
CA SER A 175 8.24 -18.91 -26.09
C SER A 175 9.15 -17.78 -26.62
N LYS A 176 8.58 -16.65 -27.03
CA LYS A 176 9.32 -15.47 -27.48
C LYS A 176 9.75 -14.53 -26.34
N LYS A 177 9.24 -14.70 -25.11
CA LYS A 177 9.54 -13.86 -23.96
C LYS A 177 11.04 -13.68 -23.73
N ARG A 178 11.79 -14.80 -23.72
CA ARG A 178 13.23 -14.75 -23.51
C ARG A 178 13.94 -13.89 -24.56
N TRP A 179 13.61 -14.08 -25.83
CA TRP A 179 14.16 -13.29 -26.93
C TRP A 179 13.88 -11.81 -26.78
N MET A 180 12.67 -11.44 -26.36
CA MET A 180 12.26 -10.06 -26.12
C MET A 180 13.04 -9.45 -24.94
N VAL A 181 13.08 -10.15 -23.81
CA VAL A 181 13.70 -9.62 -22.58
C VAL A 181 15.23 -9.50 -22.75
N GLU A 182 15.91 -10.44 -23.43
CA GLU A 182 17.34 -10.33 -23.70
C GLU A 182 17.72 -9.13 -24.59
N ARG A 183 16.76 -8.56 -25.32
CA ARG A 183 16.92 -7.40 -26.21
C ARG A 183 16.26 -6.12 -25.69
N GLY A 184 15.81 -6.18 -24.46
CA GLY A 184 15.17 -5.03 -23.82
C GLY A 184 16.17 -4.01 -23.28
N GLU A 185 15.66 -2.83 -22.98
CA GLU A 185 16.45 -1.75 -22.39
C GLU A 185 15.62 -0.91 -21.40
N TRP A 186 16.29 -0.37 -20.40
CA TRP A 186 15.69 0.57 -19.48
C TRP A 186 15.61 1.96 -20.08
N ARG A 187 14.42 2.55 -20.08
CA ARG A 187 14.19 3.94 -20.51
C ARG A 187 13.51 4.73 -19.41
N ALA A 188 13.98 5.96 -19.17
CA ALA A 188 13.31 6.90 -18.31
C ALA A 188 11.99 7.35 -18.97
N THR A 189 10.91 7.38 -18.17
CA THR A 189 9.58 7.80 -18.63
C THR A 189 9.12 9.12 -18.00
N ALA A 190 9.92 9.68 -17.08
CA ALA A 190 9.71 10.98 -16.46
C ALA A 190 11.05 11.69 -16.28
N SER A 191 11.00 13.01 -16.10
CA SER A 191 12.20 13.81 -15.83
C SER A 191 12.72 13.62 -14.40
N GLY A 192 11.85 13.23 -13.47
CA GLY A 192 12.18 13.07 -12.07
C GLY A 192 12.79 14.32 -11.46
N ASN A 193 13.49 14.15 -10.33
CA ASN A 193 14.25 15.21 -9.66
C ASN A 193 15.72 15.30 -10.11
N GLY A 194 16.11 14.56 -11.16
CA GLY A 194 17.46 14.49 -11.72
C GLY A 194 18.50 13.78 -10.83
N LYS A 195 18.10 13.22 -9.69
CA LYS A 195 18.98 12.56 -8.72
C LYS A 195 18.66 11.09 -8.50
N HIS A 196 17.41 10.70 -8.72
CA HIS A 196 16.92 9.35 -8.44
C HIS A 196 16.59 8.63 -9.74
N ALA A 197 17.24 7.48 -9.96
CA ALA A 197 16.81 6.50 -10.96
C ALA A 197 15.86 5.51 -10.28
N GLY A 198 14.61 5.45 -10.71
CA GLY A 198 13.63 4.49 -10.24
C GLY A 198 13.38 3.41 -11.28
N PHE A 199 13.25 2.18 -10.84
CA PHE A 199 13.07 1.02 -11.72
C PHE A 199 11.83 0.25 -11.28
N HIS A 200 10.92 -0.01 -12.21
CA HIS A 200 9.79 -0.90 -11.99
C HIS A 200 9.88 -2.08 -12.94
N ILE A 201 9.75 -3.27 -12.38
CA ILE A 201 9.68 -4.53 -13.13
C ILE A 201 8.69 -5.45 -12.44
N TRP A 202 8.00 -6.30 -13.22
CA TRP A 202 7.02 -7.23 -12.70
C TRP A 202 7.21 -8.64 -13.27
N ALA A 203 6.43 -9.61 -12.76
CA ALA A 203 6.66 -11.03 -13.03
C ALA A 203 6.63 -11.43 -14.50
N ALA A 204 5.97 -10.67 -15.39
CA ALA A 204 5.97 -10.99 -16.82
C ALA A 204 7.35 -11.01 -17.47
N TYR A 205 8.33 -10.33 -16.88
CA TYR A 205 9.72 -10.33 -17.36
C TYR A 205 10.58 -11.45 -16.76
N SER A 206 10.11 -12.12 -15.71
CA SER A 206 10.88 -13.11 -14.96
C SER A 206 11.19 -14.35 -15.80
N TYR A 207 12.38 -14.91 -15.63
CA TYR A 207 12.78 -16.20 -16.20
C TYR A 207 12.45 -17.40 -15.29
N SER A 208 11.81 -17.16 -14.15
CA SER A 208 11.36 -18.24 -13.27
C SER A 208 10.48 -19.24 -14.04
N PRO A 209 10.69 -20.55 -13.87
CA PRO A 209 9.84 -21.57 -14.48
C PRO A 209 8.36 -21.42 -14.15
N ASN A 210 8.05 -20.87 -12.97
CA ASN A 210 6.70 -20.68 -12.46
C ASN A 210 6.15 -19.25 -12.73
N ALA A 211 6.79 -18.49 -13.64
CA ALA A 211 6.33 -17.17 -14.07
C ALA A 211 6.07 -17.12 -15.58
N ARG A 212 5.58 -18.23 -16.15
CA ARG A 212 5.06 -18.21 -17.52
C ARG A 212 3.82 -17.30 -17.56
N TRP A 213 3.57 -16.69 -18.71
CA TRP A 213 2.36 -15.87 -18.84
C TRP A 213 1.07 -16.67 -18.55
N ALA A 214 1.08 -17.97 -18.85
CA ALA A 214 0.01 -18.89 -18.45
C ALA A 214 -0.14 -18.98 -16.93
N ASP A 215 0.95 -19.08 -16.19
CA ASP A 215 0.94 -19.17 -14.72
C ASP A 215 0.39 -17.88 -14.11
N LEU A 216 0.80 -16.70 -14.63
CA LEU A 216 0.29 -15.40 -14.17
C LEU A 216 -1.21 -15.26 -14.41
N VAL A 217 -1.72 -15.79 -15.54
CA VAL A 217 -3.16 -15.81 -15.84
C VAL A 217 -3.90 -16.76 -14.90
N ALA A 218 -3.34 -17.94 -14.62
CA ALA A 218 -3.93 -18.91 -13.69
C ALA A 218 -4.08 -18.30 -12.29
N GLU A 219 -3.00 -17.70 -11.77
CA GLU A 219 -3.02 -17.00 -10.47
C GLU A 219 -4.08 -15.87 -10.43
N PHE A 220 -4.17 -15.07 -11.50
CA PHE A 220 -5.17 -14.02 -11.60
C PHE A 220 -6.60 -14.58 -11.59
N LEU A 221 -6.86 -15.63 -12.36
CA LEU A 221 -8.20 -16.25 -12.43
C LEU A 221 -8.64 -16.84 -11.09
N GLU A 222 -7.70 -17.33 -10.30
CA GLU A 222 -7.95 -17.79 -8.94
C GLU A 222 -8.19 -16.61 -7.98
N ALA A 223 -7.39 -15.56 -8.09
CA ALA A 223 -7.41 -14.42 -7.17
C ALA A 223 -8.57 -13.44 -7.42
N LYS A 224 -9.03 -13.28 -8.68
CA LYS A 224 -9.93 -12.19 -9.11
C LYS A 224 -11.26 -12.10 -8.34
N SER A 225 -11.75 -13.20 -7.78
CA SER A 225 -13.00 -13.23 -7.01
C SER A 225 -12.83 -12.96 -5.51
N ASN A 226 -11.60 -12.88 -5.02
CA ASN A 226 -11.29 -12.63 -3.61
C ASN A 226 -10.42 -11.38 -3.50
N PRO A 227 -10.90 -10.28 -2.90
CA PRO A 227 -10.15 -9.02 -2.80
C PRO A 227 -8.80 -9.15 -2.10
N GLU A 228 -8.68 -10.00 -1.07
CA GLU A 228 -7.40 -10.22 -0.38
C GLU A 228 -6.40 -10.96 -1.27
N ALA A 229 -6.84 -12.02 -1.95
CA ALA A 229 -5.99 -12.74 -2.90
C ALA A 229 -5.59 -11.85 -4.08
N LEU A 230 -6.52 -11.06 -4.62
CA LEU A 230 -6.25 -10.11 -5.69
C LEU A 230 -5.25 -9.02 -5.26
N ARG A 231 -5.35 -8.53 -4.04
CA ARG A 231 -4.38 -7.60 -3.47
C ARG A 231 -2.97 -8.21 -3.44
N VAL A 232 -2.84 -9.44 -2.96
CA VAL A 232 -1.55 -10.14 -2.96
C VAL A 232 -1.01 -10.24 -4.38
N TRP A 233 -1.84 -10.66 -5.33
CA TRP A 233 -1.44 -10.80 -6.72
C TRP A 233 -1.00 -9.46 -7.34
N ILE A 234 -1.73 -8.36 -7.14
CA ILE A 234 -1.36 -7.03 -7.63
C ILE A 234 -0.03 -6.57 -7.03
N ASN A 235 0.12 -6.69 -5.71
CA ASN A 235 1.33 -6.24 -5.03
C ASN A 235 2.55 -7.06 -5.44
N THR A 236 2.45 -8.40 -5.46
CA THR A 236 3.61 -9.30 -5.64
C THR A 236 3.88 -9.65 -7.09
N THR A 237 2.83 -9.82 -7.92
CA THR A 237 2.98 -10.25 -9.32
C THR A 237 3.13 -9.04 -10.25
N LEU A 238 2.30 -8.00 -10.11
CA LEU A 238 2.43 -6.77 -10.91
C LEU A 238 3.45 -5.78 -10.33
N GLY A 239 3.81 -5.91 -9.05
CA GLY A 239 4.66 -4.93 -8.37
C GLY A 239 3.99 -3.55 -8.29
N GLN A 240 2.68 -3.51 -8.15
CA GLN A 240 1.87 -2.29 -8.07
C GLN A 240 1.20 -2.15 -6.70
N THR A 241 0.88 -0.92 -6.30
CA THR A 241 0.13 -0.68 -5.09
C THR A 241 -1.32 -1.11 -5.23
N TRP A 242 -1.86 -1.67 -4.15
CA TRP A 242 -3.29 -1.89 -4.04
C TRP A 242 -4.01 -0.56 -3.81
N SER A 243 -5.09 -0.32 -4.57
CA SER A 243 -6.07 0.72 -4.26
C SER A 243 -7.44 0.08 -4.08
N ASP A 244 -8.30 0.70 -3.28
CA ASP A 244 -9.67 0.23 -3.09
C ASP A 244 -10.50 0.32 -4.40
N ASP A 245 -10.02 1.07 -5.38
CA ASP A 245 -10.57 1.08 -6.73
C ASP A 245 -10.53 -0.31 -7.39
N TYR A 246 -9.58 -1.17 -7.02
CA TYR A 246 -9.54 -2.58 -7.49
C TYR A 246 -10.61 -3.45 -6.83
N SER A 247 -11.03 -3.14 -5.60
CA SER A 247 -12.16 -3.80 -4.94
C SER A 247 -13.51 -3.26 -5.45
N SER A 248 -13.51 -2.03 -5.93
CA SER A 248 -14.67 -1.36 -6.54
C SER A 248 -14.85 -1.67 -8.03
N ALA A 249 -14.26 -2.74 -8.55
CA ALA A 249 -14.65 -3.30 -9.85
C ALA A 249 -16.07 -3.93 -9.86
N MET A 250 -16.88 -3.65 -8.85
CA MET A 250 -18.32 -3.51 -9.07
C MET A 250 -18.49 -2.23 -9.90
N SER A 251 -18.79 -2.38 -11.16
CA SER A 251 -19.08 -1.24 -12.04
C SER A 251 -20.18 -0.37 -11.39
N ALA A 252 -20.16 0.94 -11.65
CA ALA A 252 -21.23 1.81 -11.17
C ALA A 252 -22.61 1.25 -11.58
N GLU A 253 -22.68 0.59 -12.74
CA GLU A 253 -23.86 -0.12 -13.22
C GLU A 253 -24.28 -1.28 -12.29
N ALA A 254 -23.34 -2.10 -11.82
CA ALA A 254 -23.65 -3.20 -10.90
C ALA A 254 -24.07 -2.70 -9.50
N LEU A 255 -23.59 -1.51 -9.07
CA LEU A 255 -24.11 -0.86 -7.86
C LEU A 255 -25.52 -0.32 -8.08
N VAL A 256 -25.78 0.32 -9.23
CA VAL A 256 -27.10 0.82 -9.58
C VAL A 256 -28.13 -0.31 -9.67
N GLU A 257 -27.78 -1.47 -10.24
CA GLU A 257 -28.64 -2.68 -10.28
C GLU A 257 -28.98 -3.23 -8.88
N ARG A 258 -28.18 -2.91 -7.86
CA ARG A 258 -28.40 -3.32 -6.46
C ARG A 258 -29.09 -2.26 -5.61
N CYS A 259 -29.30 -1.07 -6.15
CA CYS A 259 -30.06 -0.03 -5.45
C CYS A 259 -31.53 -0.46 -5.32
N GLU A 260 -32.05 -0.38 -4.10
CA GLU A 260 -33.46 -0.54 -3.81
C GLU A 260 -34.19 0.80 -4.03
N ASP A 261 -35.47 0.72 -4.39
CA ASP A 261 -36.29 1.91 -4.63
C ASP A 261 -36.94 2.37 -3.31
N TYR A 262 -36.22 3.25 -2.56
CA TYR A 262 -36.77 3.94 -1.37
C TYR A 262 -36.40 5.41 -1.38
N GLU A 263 -37.22 6.25 -0.73
CA GLU A 263 -37.00 7.67 -0.66
C GLU A 263 -35.89 8.03 0.34
N GLU A 264 -34.99 8.96 -0.05
CA GLU A 264 -33.97 9.49 0.83
C GLU A 264 -34.59 10.04 2.13
N GLY A 265 -34.01 9.66 3.26
CA GLY A 265 -34.49 10.07 4.59
C GLY A 265 -35.67 9.25 5.11
N THR A 266 -36.11 8.22 4.40
CA THR A 266 -37.15 7.27 4.84
C THR A 266 -36.51 5.92 5.16
N LEU A 267 -36.93 5.27 6.24
CA LEU A 267 -36.42 3.99 6.67
C LEU A 267 -37.22 2.85 6.02
N PRO A 268 -36.59 1.99 5.20
CA PRO A 268 -37.20 0.78 4.68
C PRO A 268 -37.74 -0.16 5.77
N ALA A 269 -38.72 -1.00 5.45
CA ALA A 269 -39.40 -1.92 6.37
C ALA A 269 -38.46 -2.82 7.18
N GLY A 270 -37.28 -3.15 6.64
CA GLY A 270 -36.29 -4.00 7.28
C GLY A 270 -35.44 -3.31 8.38
N VAL A 271 -35.49 -1.99 8.47
CA VAL A 271 -34.64 -1.22 9.39
C VAL A 271 -35.12 -1.34 10.83
N LEU A 272 -34.22 -1.71 11.73
CA LEU A 272 -34.49 -1.91 13.16
C LEU A 272 -33.70 -0.91 14.05
N SER A 273 -32.59 -0.39 13.56
CA SER A 273 -31.68 0.51 14.25
C SER A 273 -31.11 1.55 13.27
N VAL A 274 -30.78 2.74 13.76
CA VAL A 274 -30.19 3.80 12.95
C VAL A 274 -28.86 4.24 13.58
N THR A 275 -27.83 4.38 12.75
CA THR A 275 -26.56 4.96 13.19
C THR A 275 -26.13 6.10 12.27
N ILE A 276 -25.29 6.99 12.78
CA ILE A 276 -24.74 8.11 12.02
C ILE A 276 -23.22 8.06 12.12
N GLY A 277 -22.55 8.10 10.97
CA GLY A 277 -21.12 8.35 10.85
C GLY A 277 -20.86 9.79 10.45
N VAL A 278 -19.90 10.44 11.12
CA VAL A 278 -19.49 11.82 10.83
C VAL A 278 -17.98 11.84 10.62
N ASP A 279 -17.57 12.19 9.41
CA ASP A 279 -16.17 12.44 9.05
C ASP A 279 -15.88 13.94 9.10
N VAL A 280 -14.77 14.32 9.76
CA VAL A 280 -14.38 15.72 9.98
C VAL A 280 -13.24 16.07 9.04
N GLN A 281 -13.53 16.83 8.02
CA GLN A 281 -12.57 17.23 7.00
C GLN A 281 -12.16 18.70 7.11
N GLY A 282 -10.85 18.96 7.16
CA GLY A 282 -10.25 20.28 7.21
C GLY A 282 -8.94 20.35 6.45
N GLY A 283 -8.40 21.58 6.25
CA GLY A 283 -7.05 21.76 5.79
C GLY A 283 -6.81 21.69 4.27
N GLY A 284 -7.62 22.39 3.47
CA GLY A 284 -7.20 22.77 2.10
C GLY A 284 -7.40 21.73 1.00
N GLY A 285 -8.21 20.71 1.22
CA GLY A 285 -8.64 19.81 0.14
C GLY A 285 -9.52 20.53 -0.90
N THR A 286 -9.62 19.96 -2.11
CA THR A 286 -10.40 20.52 -3.23
C THR A 286 -11.89 20.78 -2.93
N LEU A 287 -12.43 20.14 -1.91
CA LEU A 287 -13.85 20.25 -1.51
C LEU A 287 -14.08 21.15 -0.27
N GLY A 288 -13.02 21.74 0.29
CA GLY A 288 -13.09 22.65 1.44
C GLY A 288 -13.36 21.96 2.79
N GLU A 289 -13.44 22.78 3.85
CA GLU A 289 -13.70 22.34 5.22
C GLU A 289 -15.17 21.96 5.40
N ARG A 290 -15.45 20.80 5.99
CA ARG A 290 -16.82 20.29 6.14
C ARG A 290 -16.95 19.16 7.16
N LEU A 291 -18.17 18.86 7.54
CA LEU A 291 -18.56 17.57 8.14
C LEU A 291 -19.31 16.75 7.06
N ALA A 292 -18.86 15.54 6.80
CA ALA A 292 -19.56 14.58 5.94
C ALA A 292 -20.33 13.59 6.82
N ILE A 293 -21.65 13.55 6.65
CA ILE A 293 -22.58 12.81 7.49
C ILE A 293 -23.20 11.69 6.67
N SER A 294 -23.09 10.47 7.14
CA SER A 294 -23.78 9.31 6.59
C SER A 294 -24.73 8.71 7.62
N VAL A 295 -26.00 8.58 7.25
CA VAL A 295 -27.05 7.97 8.07
C VAL A 295 -27.33 6.58 7.54
N TRP A 296 -27.21 5.57 8.41
CA TRP A 296 -27.40 4.17 8.08
C TRP A 296 -28.53 3.55 8.87
N GLY A 297 -29.40 2.83 8.19
CA GLY A 297 -30.38 1.91 8.77
C GLY A 297 -29.84 0.49 8.78
N TRP A 298 -30.04 -0.22 9.88
CA TRP A 298 -29.57 -1.59 10.07
C TRP A 298 -30.72 -2.54 10.34
N GLY A 299 -30.73 -3.67 9.64
CA GLY A 299 -31.70 -4.73 9.76
C GLY A 299 -31.14 -5.99 10.42
N ARG A 300 -31.81 -7.12 10.18
CA ARG A 300 -31.34 -8.44 10.64
C ARG A 300 -30.17 -8.92 9.80
N LYS A 301 -29.25 -9.69 10.42
CA LYS A 301 -28.08 -10.29 9.75
C LYS A 301 -27.16 -9.25 9.07
N GLU A 302 -26.98 -8.10 9.72
CA GLU A 302 -26.08 -7.04 9.25
C GLU A 302 -26.49 -6.41 7.89
N GLU A 303 -27.74 -6.54 7.49
CA GLU A 303 -28.27 -5.85 6.35
C GLU A 303 -28.30 -4.34 6.61
N GLY A 304 -27.81 -3.54 5.68
CA GLY A 304 -27.63 -2.09 5.86
C GLY A 304 -28.15 -1.29 4.69
N TRP A 305 -28.83 -0.16 4.97
CA TRP A 305 -29.31 0.81 4.00
C TRP A 305 -28.70 2.18 4.25
N LEU A 306 -28.18 2.83 3.21
CA LEU A 306 -27.76 4.23 3.28
C LEU A 306 -29.02 5.11 3.21
N ILE A 307 -29.45 5.64 4.33
CA ILE A 307 -30.69 6.42 4.44
C ILE A 307 -30.50 7.84 3.93
N GLN A 308 -29.36 8.45 4.26
CA GLN A 308 -29.07 9.81 3.83
C GLN A 308 -27.57 10.10 3.88
N TYR A 309 -27.08 10.88 2.93
CA TYR A 309 -25.73 11.46 2.95
C TYR A 309 -25.81 12.97 2.83
N VAL A 310 -25.13 13.69 3.73
CA VAL A 310 -25.16 15.16 3.76
C VAL A 310 -23.79 15.72 4.07
N GLU A 311 -23.40 16.77 3.38
CA GLU A 311 -22.21 17.55 3.68
C GLU A 311 -22.61 18.90 4.32
N ILE A 312 -22.06 19.16 5.49
CA ILE A 312 -22.18 20.45 6.16
C ILE A 312 -20.90 21.24 5.91
N ALA A 313 -20.92 22.14 4.92
CA ALA A 313 -19.80 23.03 4.64
C ALA A 313 -19.55 24.00 5.80
N GLY A 314 -18.28 24.23 6.13
CA GLY A 314 -17.82 25.18 7.15
C GLY A 314 -16.64 24.64 7.95
N ASP A 315 -15.95 25.55 8.63
CA ASP A 315 -14.75 25.28 9.43
C ASP A 315 -15.09 24.49 10.71
N PRO A 316 -14.60 23.23 10.87
CA PRO A 316 -14.88 22.41 12.06
C PRO A 316 -14.27 22.95 13.37
N THR A 317 -13.42 23.98 13.32
CA THR A 317 -12.96 24.67 14.54
C THR A 317 -13.98 25.66 15.08
N ARG A 318 -15.07 25.91 14.33
CA ARG A 318 -16.12 26.86 14.70
C ARG A 318 -17.40 26.15 15.15
N SER A 319 -18.08 26.75 16.13
CA SER A 319 -19.28 26.18 16.74
C SER A 319 -20.50 26.09 15.80
N GLU A 320 -20.53 26.88 14.72
CA GLU A 320 -21.69 26.94 13.82
C GLU A 320 -21.91 25.61 13.10
N VAL A 321 -20.83 24.92 12.72
CA VAL A 321 -20.89 23.63 12.01
C VAL A 321 -21.47 22.55 12.91
N TRP A 322 -21.05 22.53 14.17
CA TRP A 322 -21.52 21.59 15.19
C TRP A 322 -22.97 21.80 15.57
N LYS A 323 -23.47 23.06 15.59
CA LYS A 323 -24.89 23.35 15.79
C LYS A 323 -25.77 22.79 14.69
N ARG A 324 -25.28 22.78 13.45
CA ARG A 324 -26.00 22.15 12.34
C ARG A 324 -26.00 20.61 12.45
N LEU A 325 -24.94 20.02 13.00
CA LEU A 325 -24.91 18.59 13.29
C LEU A 325 -25.93 18.21 14.39
N ASP A 326 -26.26 19.11 15.34
CA ASP A 326 -27.27 18.88 16.36
C ASP A 326 -28.67 18.59 15.80
N GLU A 327 -28.97 19.07 14.60
CA GLU A 327 -30.22 18.75 13.88
C GLU A 327 -30.31 17.23 13.58
N PHE A 328 -29.20 16.59 13.27
CA PHE A 328 -29.12 15.15 13.04
C PHE A 328 -29.15 14.35 14.34
N VAL A 329 -28.57 14.87 15.42
CA VAL A 329 -28.53 14.20 16.74
C VAL A 329 -29.97 14.02 17.30
N THR A 330 -30.84 14.97 17.03
CA THR A 330 -32.23 14.99 17.54
C THR A 330 -33.26 14.52 16.53
N ARG A 331 -32.84 14.38 15.28
CA ARG A 331 -33.73 14.02 14.16
C ARG A 331 -34.33 12.62 14.34
N ARG A 332 -35.59 12.48 13.86
CA ARG A 332 -36.27 11.20 13.73
C ARG A 332 -36.58 10.95 12.25
N TRP A 333 -36.26 9.77 11.80
CA TRP A 333 -36.51 9.33 10.41
C TRP A 333 -37.82 8.55 10.35
N PRO A 334 -38.75 8.90 9.44
CA PRO A 334 -39.99 8.18 9.24
C PRO A 334 -39.71 6.75 8.78
N HIS A 335 -40.49 5.80 9.27
CA HIS A 335 -40.36 4.39 8.94
C HIS A 335 -41.51 3.94 8.05
N GLU A 336 -41.23 3.14 7.04
CA GLU A 336 -42.21 2.64 6.07
C GLU A 336 -43.39 1.93 6.75
N LEU A 337 -43.14 1.16 7.81
CA LEU A 337 -44.19 0.49 8.57
C LEU A 337 -44.90 1.41 9.58
N GLY A 338 -44.70 2.71 9.50
CA GLY A 338 -45.25 3.69 10.42
C GLY A 338 -44.36 3.99 11.62
N GLY A 339 -44.55 5.18 12.22
CA GLY A 339 -43.71 5.69 13.30
C GLY A 339 -42.41 6.28 12.79
N SER A 340 -41.41 6.38 13.67
CA SER A 340 -40.09 6.94 13.34
C SER A 340 -39.01 6.44 14.31
N LEU A 341 -37.77 6.27 13.85
CA LEU A 341 -36.61 5.95 14.67
C LEU A 341 -35.68 7.16 14.77
N LYS A 342 -34.96 7.26 15.88
CA LYS A 342 -33.83 8.16 16.05
C LYS A 342 -32.53 7.36 15.93
N ALA A 343 -31.40 8.05 15.78
CA ALA A 343 -30.11 7.37 15.83
C ALA A 343 -29.84 6.82 17.24
N ASP A 344 -29.41 5.58 17.30
CA ASP A 344 -28.97 4.90 18.51
C ASP A 344 -27.55 5.32 18.89
N PHE A 345 -26.67 5.47 17.85
CA PHE A 345 -25.30 5.92 18.00
C PHE A 345 -24.92 6.89 16.88
N ILE A 346 -24.08 7.88 17.27
CA ILE A 346 -23.48 8.86 16.35
C ILE A 346 -21.98 8.82 16.58
N ALA A 347 -21.26 8.28 15.62
CA ALA A 347 -19.81 8.15 15.66
C ALA A 347 -19.15 9.32 14.91
N VAL A 348 -18.31 10.10 15.61
CA VAL A 348 -17.59 11.24 15.03
C VAL A 348 -16.10 10.91 14.98
N ASP A 349 -15.50 10.95 13.79
CA ASP A 349 -14.06 10.70 13.64
C ASP A 349 -13.22 11.80 14.28
N SER A 350 -12.29 11.39 15.16
CA SER A 350 -11.32 12.24 15.84
C SER A 350 -9.90 12.07 15.34
N GLY A 351 -9.70 11.28 14.27
CA GLY A 351 -8.38 10.90 13.75
C GLY A 351 -7.64 12.00 12.99
N GLY A 352 -8.34 13.06 12.57
CA GLY A 352 -7.81 14.09 11.70
C GLY A 352 -7.84 15.50 12.29
N PHE A 353 -8.48 16.40 11.58
CA PHE A 353 -8.63 17.81 11.88
C PHE A 353 -9.62 18.06 13.03
N ALA A 354 -9.44 19.14 13.81
CA ALA A 354 -10.33 19.57 14.90
C ALA A 354 -10.59 18.51 16.00
N THR A 355 -9.58 17.74 16.37
CA THR A 355 -9.68 16.63 17.36
C THR A 355 -10.22 17.12 18.73
N SER A 356 -9.82 18.29 19.21
CA SER A 356 -10.30 18.89 20.48
C SER A 356 -11.79 19.18 20.45
N GLU A 357 -12.27 19.74 19.35
CA GLU A 357 -13.68 20.08 19.11
C GLU A 357 -14.55 18.82 19.04
N VAL A 358 -14.05 17.77 18.38
CA VAL A 358 -14.71 16.45 18.36
C VAL A 358 -14.90 15.90 19.77
N TYR A 359 -13.82 15.85 20.57
CA TYR A 359 -13.93 15.35 21.96
C TYR A 359 -14.84 16.21 22.84
N GLN A 360 -14.80 17.53 22.67
CA GLN A 360 -15.71 18.41 23.39
C GLN A 360 -17.18 18.15 22.99
N TYR A 361 -17.45 18.09 21.68
CA TYR A 361 -18.77 17.83 21.13
C TYR A 361 -19.34 16.50 21.61
N ALA A 362 -18.56 15.44 21.53
CA ALA A 362 -18.97 14.09 21.95
C ALA A 362 -19.23 14.04 23.47
N ARG A 363 -18.41 14.71 24.28
CA ARG A 363 -18.60 14.79 25.75
C ARG A 363 -19.91 15.44 26.12
N GLU A 364 -20.23 16.60 25.50
CA GLU A 364 -21.45 17.36 25.77
C GLU A 364 -22.72 16.59 25.35
N ARG A 365 -22.62 15.69 24.36
CA ARG A 365 -23.78 14.99 23.78
C ARG A 365 -23.76 13.48 24.01
N ARG A 366 -22.94 13.01 24.95
CA ARG A 366 -22.83 11.58 25.29
C ARG A 366 -24.18 10.95 25.67
N ALA A 367 -25.04 11.72 26.37
CA ALA A 367 -26.39 11.26 26.71
C ALA A 367 -27.29 11.02 25.49
N ASN A 368 -26.95 11.60 24.34
CA ASN A 368 -27.64 11.42 23.06
C ASN A 368 -26.99 10.35 22.16
N GLY A 369 -26.05 9.57 22.70
CA GLY A 369 -25.38 8.51 21.93
C GLY A 369 -24.21 8.98 21.05
N VAL A 370 -23.71 10.22 21.23
CA VAL A 370 -22.56 10.73 20.46
C VAL A 370 -21.27 10.21 21.08
N ILE A 371 -20.43 9.57 20.25
CA ILE A 371 -19.12 9.04 20.62
C ILE A 371 -18.05 9.54 19.66
N ALA A 372 -16.87 9.83 20.18
CA ALA A 372 -15.69 10.06 19.36
C ALA A 372 -15.02 8.71 19.03
N ILE A 373 -14.74 8.49 17.77
CA ILE A 373 -14.00 7.29 17.30
C ILE A 373 -12.66 7.71 16.72
N LYS A 374 -11.70 6.79 16.71
CA LYS A 374 -10.40 7.01 16.08
C LYS A 374 -9.90 5.72 15.46
N GLY A 375 -9.59 5.78 14.17
CA GLY A 375 -8.94 4.69 13.48
C GLY A 375 -7.56 4.39 14.08
N GLN A 376 -7.23 3.11 14.25
CA GLN A 376 -5.92 2.66 14.71
C GLN A 376 -5.23 1.81 13.66
N SER A 377 -3.94 2.06 13.46
CA SER A 377 -3.09 1.28 12.55
C SER A 377 -2.58 -0.04 13.13
N GLN A 378 -2.79 -0.31 14.43
CA GLN A 378 -2.37 -1.54 15.10
C GLN A 378 -3.49 -2.58 15.06
N ARG A 379 -3.21 -3.73 14.42
CA ARG A 379 -4.18 -4.84 14.24
C ARG A 379 -4.58 -5.58 15.51
N ASP A 380 -3.82 -5.46 16.61
CA ASP A 380 -3.97 -6.29 17.83
C ASP A 380 -4.72 -5.59 18.97
N LYS A 381 -5.30 -4.42 18.77
CA LYS A 381 -6.14 -3.77 19.77
C LYS A 381 -7.61 -4.09 19.54
N GLN A 382 -8.31 -4.40 20.64
CA GLN A 382 -9.76 -4.56 20.60
C GLN A 382 -10.41 -3.29 20.01
N PRO A 383 -11.45 -3.45 19.16
CA PRO A 383 -12.13 -2.32 18.51
C PRO A 383 -12.74 -1.29 19.46
N ILE A 384 -13.02 -1.71 20.70
CA ILE A 384 -13.61 -0.86 21.74
C ILE A 384 -12.70 -0.93 22.96
N GLY A 385 -12.10 0.21 23.32
CA GLY A 385 -11.24 0.40 24.48
C GLY A 385 -11.90 1.28 25.55
#